data_51cc29cf9f9fb7c6992f4e60750d2351
#
_entry.id   51cc29cf9f9fb7c6992f4e60750d2351
#
_cell.length_a   1.000
_cell.length_b   1.000
_cell.length_c   1.000
_cell.angle_alpha   90.00
_cell.angle_beta   90.00
_cell.angle_gamma   90.00
#
_symmetry.space_group_name_H-M   'P 1'
#
loop_
_entity.id
_entity.type
_entity.pdbx_description
1 polymer ?
#
loop_
_entity_poly.entity_id
_entity_poly.type
_entity_poly.pdbx_seq_one_letter_code
_entity_poly.pdbx_strand_id
1 'polypeptide(L)'
;MIYFDNAASTAVHPEVVKEMIPYFDTQYGNPSSIHQFGRKAKNAIEKARKQVAALIGAEPNEILFTSGGTESNNTILYGIPKSQGPKFVLNHIITSSIEHDAILEPCRDLEKNGVKVTYLAVDEHGHVNPDDIINSINPQTVIVSIMFANNEVGTIQPIKEISEICKKYQIPLHTDAVQAVGKVPINV
;
A
#
# COMPACT_ATOMS: atom_id res chain seq x y z
N MET A 1 -27.21 14.45 13.47
CA MET A 1 -25.81 14.33 13.93
C MET A 1 -24.93 14.50 12.69
N ILE A 2 -23.90 15.34 12.75
CA ILE A 2 -22.95 15.54 11.64
C ILE A 2 -21.67 14.76 12.00
N TYR A 3 -21.17 13.94 11.06
CA TYR A 3 -19.95 13.15 11.23
C TYR A 3 -18.81 13.81 10.45
N PHE A 4 -17.73 14.17 11.14
CA PHE A 4 -16.57 14.87 10.58
C PHE A 4 -15.26 14.07 10.68
N ASP A 5 -15.31 12.82 11.15
CA ASP A 5 -14.12 11.97 11.32
C ASP A 5 -13.96 10.98 10.15
N ASN A 6 -13.97 11.50 8.92
CA ASN A 6 -13.79 10.67 7.72
C ASN A 6 -12.34 10.18 7.52
N ALA A 7 -11.39 10.71 8.30
CA ALA A 7 -10.04 10.19 8.35
C ALA A 7 -9.98 8.81 9.02
N ALA A 8 -10.82 8.58 10.05
CA ALA A 8 -10.91 7.31 10.75
C ALA A 8 -11.80 6.29 10.00
N SER A 9 -12.97 6.71 9.52
CA SER A 9 -13.88 5.81 8.80
C SER A 9 -14.84 6.56 7.89
N THR A 10 -15.30 5.89 6.84
CA THR A 10 -16.26 6.41 5.88
C THR A 10 -17.36 5.39 5.65
N ALA A 11 -18.62 5.85 5.53
CA ALA A 11 -19.73 4.96 5.21
C ALA A 11 -19.50 4.26 3.86
N VAL A 12 -19.84 2.97 3.80
CA VAL A 12 -19.80 2.24 2.54
C VAL A 12 -20.84 2.84 1.57
N HIS A 13 -20.43 3.08 0.34
CA HIS A 13 -21.33 3.65 -0.68
C HIS A 13 -22.53 2.70 -0.89
N PRO A 14 -23.78 3.21 -1.00
CA PRO A 14 -24.99 2.37 -1.12
C PRO A 14 -24.95 1.36 -2.26
N GLU A 15 -24.39 1.72 -3.42
CA GLU A 15 -24.26 0.79 -4.55
C GLU A 15 -23.25 -0.34 -4.23
N VAL A 16 -22.19 -0.06 -3.47
CA VAL A 16 -21.25 -1.09 -3.02
C VAL A 16 -21.94 -2.05 -2.06
N VAL A 17 -22.74 -1.54 -1.12
CA VAL A 17 -23.55 -2.39 -0.22
C VAL A 17 -24.44 -3.34 -1.01
N LYS A 18 -25.15 -2.87 -2.05
CA LYS A 18 -26.00 -3.71 -2.92
C LYS A 18 -25.20 -4.82 -3.60
N GLU A 19 -24.02 -4.51 -4.11
CA GLU A 19 -23.15 -5.50 -4.75
C GLU A 19 -22.60 -6.54 -3.75
N MET A 20 -22.43 -6.17 -2.48
CA MET A 20 -21.91 -7.08 -1.43
C MET A 20 -22.99 -8.06 -0.92
N ILE A 21 -24.24 -7.60 -0.74
CA ILE A 21 -25.30 -8.38 -0.10
C ILE A 21 -25.45 -9.80 -0.66
N PRO A 22 -25.46 -10.06 -1.99
CA PRO A 22 -25.62 -11.41 -2.51
C PRO A 22 -24.55 -12.42 -2.06
N TYR A 23 -23.37 -11.94 -1.70
CA TYR A 23 -22.26 -12.82 -1.27
C TYR A 23 -22.39 -13.29 0.17
N PHE A 24 -23.28 -12.69 0.96
CA PHE A 24 -23.55 -13.12 2.34
C PHE A 24 -24.62 -14.22 2.43
N ASP A 25 -25.48 -14.39 1.38
CA ASP A 25 -26.60 -15.33 1.45
C ASP A 25 -26.75 -16.25 0.22
N THR A 26 -26.75 -15.70 -1.00
CA THR A 26 -27.08 -16.46 -2.22
C THR A 26 -25.85 -16.87 -3.05
N GLN A 27 -24.75 -16.15 -2.96
CA GLN A 27 -23.52 -16.37 -3.74
C GLN A 27 -22.30 -16.69 -2.85
N TYR A 28 -22.52 -17.42 -1.79
CA TYR A 28 -21.52 -17.75 -0.73
C TYR A 28 -20.54 -18.88 -1.11
N GLY A 29 -20.47 -19.28 -2.38
CA GLY A 29 -19.62 -20.39 -2.82
C GLY A 29 -18.13 -20.15 -2.58
N ASN A 30 -17.41 -21.21 -2.17
CA ASN A 30 -15.95 -21.13 -2.08
C ASN A 30 -15.35 -21.03 -3.50
N PRO A 31 -14.54 -19.98 -3.80
CA PRO A 31 -13.98 -19.76 -5.13
C PRO A 31 -13.00 -20.86 -5.59
N SER A 32 -12.48 -21.67 -4.65
CA SER A 32 -11.63 -22.82 -4.97
C SER A 32 -12.40 -24.08 -5.39
N SER A 33 -13.73 -24.09 -5.21
CA SER A 33 -14.57 -25.24 -5.58
C SER A 33 -14.84 -25.30 -7.09
N ILE A 34 -14.81 -26.52 -7.65
CA ILE A 34 -14.98 -26.74 -9.10
C ILE A 34 -16.45 -26.69 -9.58
N HIS A 35 -17.42 -26.77 -8.67
CA HIS A 35 -18.84 -26.73 -8.99
C HIS A 35 -19.35 -25.32 -9.27
N GLN A 36 -20.60 -25.20 -9.71
CA GLN A 36 -21.20 -23.94 -10.18
C GLN A 36 -21.11 -22.79 -9.17
N PHE A 37 -21.35 -23.04 -7.88
CA PHE A 37 -21.25 -22.01 -6.84
C PHE A 37 -19.82 -21.45 -6.71
N GLY A 38 -18.82 -22.34 -6.71
CA GLY A 38 -17.42 -21.91 -6.66
C GLY A 38 -17.01 -21.11 -7.90
N ARG A 39 -17.43 -21.55 -9.10
CA ARG A 39 -17.16 -20.81 -10.34
C ARG A 39 -17.76 -19.41 -10.34
N LYS A 40 -19.00 -19.24 -9.82
CA LYS A 40 -19.63 -17.91 -9.68
C LYS A 40 -18.81 -16.99 -8.78
N ALA A 41 -18.41 -17.48 -7.60
CA ALA A 41 -17.58 -16.72 -6.67
C ALA A 41 -16.21 -16.36 -7.27
N LYS A 42 -15.55 -17.31 -7.93
CA LYS A 42 -14.27 -17.07 -8.64
C LYS A 42 -14.41 -15.99 -9.73
N ASN A 43 -15.45 -16.06 -10.54
CA ASN A 43 -15.69 -15.08 -11.60
C ASN A 43 -15.92 -13.67 -11.03
N ALA A 44 -16.58 -13.54 -9.88
CA ALA A 44 -16.78 -12.26 -9.21
C ALA A 44 -15.45 -11.67 -8.73
N ILE A 45 -14.57 -12.48 -8.11
CA ILE A 45 -13.24 -12.07 -7.68
C ILE A 45 -12.39 -11.61 -8.88
N GLU A 46 -12.40 -12.39 -9.97
CA GLU A 46 -11.63 -12.02 -11.16
C GLU A 46 -12.18 -10.77 -11.87
N LYS A 47 -13.49 -10.55 -11.83
CA LYS A 47 -14.09 -9.29 -12.30
C LYS A 47 -13.58 -8.11 -11.44
N ALA A 48 -13.66 -8.23 -10.12
CA ALA A 48 -13.16 -7.20 -9.19
C ALA A 48 -11.67 -6.92 -9.39
N ARG A 49 -10.87 -7.97 -9.56
CA ARG A 49 -9.42 -7.87 -9.84
C ARG A 49 -9.13 -7.03 -11.07
N LYS A 50 -9.84 -7.29 -12.18
CA LYS A 50 -9.72 -6.50 -13.42
C LYS A 50 -10.13 -5.04 -13.23
N GLN A 51 -11.17 -4.78 -12.43
CA GLN A 51 -11.63 -3.42 -12.14
C GLN A 51 -10.61 -2.64 -11.32
N VAL A 52 -10.02 -3.26 -10.29
CA VAL A 52 -8.96 -2.64 -9.47
C VAL A 52 -7.71 -2.40 -10.33
N ALA A 53 -7.28 -3.38 -11.11
CA ALA A 53 -6.13 -3.22 -12.01
C ALA A 53 -6.32 -2.04 -12.97
N ALA A 54 -7.48 -1.96 -13.65
CA ALA A 54 -7.78 -0.85 -14.55
C ALA A 54 -7.82 0.52 -13.85
N LEU A 55 -8.24 0.56 -12.56
CA LEU A 55 -8.30 1.80 -11.79
C LEU A 55 -6.91 2.40 -11.51
N ILE A 56 -5.90 1.55 -11.32
CA ILE A 56 -4.54 1.98 -10.95
C ILE A 56 -3.51 1.81 -12.08
N GLY A 57 -3.95 1.40 -13.28
CA GLY A 57 -3.06 1.20 -14.42
C GLY A 57 -2.21 -0.08 -14.37
N ALA A 58 -2.59 -1.06 -13.53
CA ALA A 58 -1.89 -2.34 -13.38
C ALA A 58 -2.49 -3.45 -14.25
N GLU A 59 -1.77 -4.59 -14.35
CA GLU A 59 -2.29 -5.83 -14.92
C GLU A 59 -3.06 -6.64 -13.84
N PRO A 60 -4.10 -7.42 -14.21
CA PRO A 60 -4.88 -8.18 -13.23
C PRO A 60 -4.07 -9.17 -12.38
N ASN A 61 -2.98 -9.73 -12.92
CA ASN A 61 -2.11 -10.66 -12.20
C ASN A 61 -1.17 -9.97 -11.19
N GLU A 62 -1.11 -8.65 -11.20
CA GLU A 62 -0.35 -7.82 -10.24
C GLU A 62 -1.19 -7.44 -9.01
N ILE A 63 -2.51 -7.75 -9.02
CA ILE A 63 -3.40 -7.44 -7.90
C ILE A 63 -3.45 -8.61 -6.91
N LEU A 64 -3.12 -8.33 -5.66
CA LEU A 64 -3.30 -9.24 -4.53
C LEU A 64 -4.34 -8.66 -3.57
N PHE A 65 -5.44 -9.38 -3.33
CA PHE A 65 -6.42 -8.99 -2.31
C PHE A 65 -5.94 -9.42 -0.93
N THR A 66 -5.99 -8.48 0.00
CA THR A 66 -5.64 -8.67 1.41
C THR A 66 -6.83 -8.27 2.29
N SER A 67 -6.74 -8.48 3.61
CA SER A 67 -7.78 -8.08 4.55
C SER A 67 -7.84 -6.55 4.77
N GLY A 68 -6.80 -5.81 4.35
CA GLY A 68 -6.74 -4.35 4.49
C GLY A 68 -5.33 -3.80 4.30
N GLY A 69 -5.19 -2.45 4.39
CA GLY A 69 -3.93 -1.75 4.19
C GLY A 69 -2.82 -2.23 5.12
N THR A 70 -3.14 -2.52 6.38
CA THR A 70 -2.15 -3.05 7.35
C THR A 70 -1.52 -4.36 6.88
N GLU A 71 -2.31 -5.32 6.39
CA GLU A 71 -1.78 -6.57 5.85
C GLU A 71 -0.94 -6.31 4.59
N SER A 72 -1.41 -5.44 3.71
CA SER A 72 -0.66 -5.07 2.50
C SER A 72 0.70 -4.48 2.84
N ASN A 73 0.74 -3.48 3.72
CA ASN A 73 1.96 -2.81 4.16
C ASN A 73 2.94 -3.78 4.84
N ASN A 74 2.43 -4.62 5.75
CA ASN A 74 3.25 -5.66 6.40
C ASN A 74 3.81 -6.67 5.40
N THR A 75 3.02 -7.09 4.40
CA THR A 75 3.47 -8.03 3.37
C THR A 75 4.67 -7.47 2.61
N ILE A 76 4.66 -6.19 2.28
CA ILE A 76 5.76 -5.53 1.57
C ILE A 76 6.96 -5.32 2.49
N LEU A 77 6.77 -4.71 3.67
CA LEU A 77 7.87 -4.32 4.55
C LEU A 77 8.62 -5.52 5.13
N TYR A 78 7.94 -6.62 5.46
CA TYR A 78 8.60 -7.85 5.88
C TYR A 78 9.03 -8.73 4.71
N GLY A 79 8.32 -8.68 3.59
CA GLY A 79 8.57 -9.53 2.43
C GLY A 79 9.82 -9.15 1.67
N ILE A 80 10.00 -7.87 1.33
CA ILE A 80 11.13 -7.40 0.53
C ILE A 80 12.49 -7.63 1.25
N PRO A 81 12.69 -7.18 2.51
CA PRO A 81 13.94 -7.47 3.20
C PRO A 81 14.26 -8.97 3.29
N LYS A 82 13.27 -9.81 3.59
CA LYS A 82 13.46 -11.26 3.68
C LYS A 82 13.82 -11.91 2.34
N SER A 83 13.32 -11.38 1.23
CA SER A 83 13.64 -11.88 -0.11
C SER A 83 15.12 -11.75 -0.47
N GLN A 84 15.86 -10.85 0.20
CA GLN A 84 17.30 -10.69 0.03
C GLN A 84 18.13 -11.80 0.72
N GLY A 85 17.48 -12.82 1.28
CA GLY A 85 18.13 -14.00 1.87
C GLY A 85 18.68 -13.74 3.28
N PRO A 86 19.64 -14.54 3.75
CA PRO A 86 20.10 -14.54 5.15
C PRO A 86 20.78 -13.23 5.59
N LYS A 87 21.07 -12.33 4.68
CA LYS A 87 21.65 -11.01 4.98
C LYS A 87 20.60 -9.91 5.17
N PHE A 88 19.31 -10.26 5.32
CA PHE A 88 18.22 -9.26 5.44
C PHE A 88 18.44 -8.24 6.58
N VAL A 89 19.14 -8.63 7.64
CA VAL A 89 19.49 -7.75 8.77
C VAL A 89 20.45 -6.60 8.39
N LEU A 90 21.08 -6.67 7.22
CA LEU A 90 21.92 -5.58 6.70
C LEU A 90 21.15 -4.66 5.75
N ASN A 91 19.85 -4.92 5.55
CA ASN A 91 19.01 -4.14 4.66
C ASN A 91 18.69 -2.77 5.29
N HIS A 92 18.41 -1.83 4.38
CA HIS A 92 18.04 -0.47 4.75
C HIS A 92 16.69 -0.11 4.09
N ILE A 93 15.81 0.49 4.87
CA ILE A 93 14.52 1.00 4.46
C ILE A 93 14.53 2.52 4.59
N ILE A 94 14.01 3.23 3.61
CA ILE A 94 13.76 4.67 3.69
C ILE A 94 12.24 4.87 3.75
N THR A 95 11.76 5.61 4.74
CA THR A 95 10.34 5.95 4.90
C THR A 95 10.19 7.38 5.43
N SER A 96 8.96 7.90 5.50
CA SER A 96 8.72 9.23 6.07
C SER A 96 8.36 9.17 7.55
N SER A 97 8.56 10.28 8.26
CA SER A 97 8.19 10.41 9.67
C SER A 97 6.69 10.53 9.91
N ILE A 98 5.90 10.79 8.86
CA ILE A 98 4.45 11.00 8.92
C ILE A 98 3.63 9.84 8.37
N GLU A 99 4.25 8.67 8.19
CA GLU A 99 3.53 7.48 7.75
C GLU A 99 2.47 7.04 8.77
N HIS A 100 1.49 6.28 8.30
CA HIS A 100 0.55 5.61 9.19
C HIS A 100 1.26 4.55 10.04
N ASP A 101 0.74 4.24 11.23
CA ASP A 101 1.29 3.21 12.13
C ASP A 101 1.44 1.83 11.46
N ALA A 102 0.64 1.53 10.44
CA ALA A 102 0.79 0.31 9.62
C ALA A 102 2.12 0.23 8.86
N ILE A 103 2.88 1.34 8.77
CA ILE A 103 4.25 1.43 8.26
C ILE A 103 5.24 1.60 9.40
N LEU A 104 4.96 2.56 10.32
CA LEU A 104 5.91 2.93 11.37
C LEU A 104 6.17 1.77 12.34
N GLU A 105 5.14 1.05 12.79
CA GLU A 105 5.32 -0.06 13.73
C GLU A 105 6.08 -1.26 13.12
N PRO A 106 5.78 -1.74 11.89
CA PRO A 106 6.63 -2.70 11.21
C PRO A 106 8.08 -2.23 11.04
N CYS A 107 8.32 -0.97 10.71
CA CYS A 107 9.67 -0.42 10.60
C CYS A 107 10.41 -0.49 11.95
N ARG A 108 9.77 -0.07 13.05
CA ARG A 108 10.33 -0.17 14.41
C ARG A 108 10.60 -1.61 14.85
N ASP A 109 9.76 -2.55 14.43
CA ASP A 109 9.99 -3.97 14.71
C ASP A 109 11.17 -4.51 13.90
N LEU A 110 11.28 -4.14 12.63
CA LEU A 110 12.42 -4.50 11.78
C LEU A 110 13.74 -3.93 12.30
N GLU A 111 13.76 -2.70 12.86
CA GLU A 111 14.92 -2.12 13.52
C GLU A 111 15.40 -2.97 14.71
N LYS A 112 14.48 -3.45 15.55
CA LYS A 112 14.82 -4.37 16.67
C LYS A 112 15.46 -5.67 16.17
N ASN A 113 15.18 -6.04 14.92
CA ASN A 113 15.72 -7.22 14.26
C ASN A 113 16.95 -6.91 13.38
N GLY A 114 17.53 -5.69 13.47
CA GLY A 114 18.79 -5.32 12.85
C GLY A 114 18.68 -4.69 11.45
N VAL A 115 17.48 -4.48 10.92
CA VAL A 115 17.27 -3.69 9.70
C VAL A 115 17.50 -2.20 10.03
N LYS A 116 18.16 -1.47 9.16
CA LYS A 116 18.30 -0.01 9.31
C LYS A 116 17.09 0.68 8.71
N VAL A 117 16.56 1.69 9.38
CA VAL A 117 15.47 2.52 8.85
C VAL A 117 15.87 3.99 8.91
N THR A 118 15.70 4.69 7.80
CA THR A 118 15.79 6.16 7.75
C THR A 118 14.39 6.73 7.67
N TYR A 119 14.02 7.51 8.68
CA TYR A 119 12.76 8.26 8.72
C TYR A 119 13.04 9.68 8.22
N LEU A 120 12.59 9.99 7.02
CA LEU A 120 12.75 11.32 6.44
C LEU A 120 11.88 12.34 7.18
N ALA A 121 12.45 13.46 7.50
CA ALA A 121 11.70 14.61 7.98
C ALA A 121 10.81 15.17 6.85
N VAL A 122 9.77 15.90 7.24
CA VAL A 122 8.88 16.61 6.31
C VAL A 122 8.94 18.11 6.61
N ASP A 123 8.54 18.91 5.64
CA ASP A 123 8.39 20.35 5.83
C ASP A 123 7.17 20.71 6.69
N GLU A 124 6.91 21.99 6.91
CA GLU A 124 5.78 22.51 7.67
C GLU A 124 4.40 22.19 7.06
N HIS A 125 4.38 21.74 5.80
CA HIS A 125 3.18 21.30 5.09
C HIS A 125 3.07 19.76 5.00
N GLY A 126 4.04 19.05 5.55
CA GLY A 126 4.07 17.58 5.55
C GLY A 126 4.64 16.97 4.27
N HIS A 127 5.38 17.70 3.42
CA HIS A 127 6.01 17.16 2.22
C HIS A 127 7.39 16.58 2.52
N VAL A 128 7.67 15.41 1.97
CA VAL A 128 9.02 14.85 1.87
C VAL A 128 9.78 15.60 0.78
N ASN A 129 11.03 15.99 1.07
CA ASN A 129 11.92 16.50 0.04
C ASN A 129 12.55 15.33 -0.75
N PRO A 130 12.35 15.22 -2.08
CA PRO A 130 12.93 14.16 -2.90
C PRO A 130 14.47 14.07 -2.81
N ASP A 131 15.17 15.19 -2.61
CA ASP A 131 16.63 15.20 -2.45
C ASP A 131 17.07 14.45 -1.18
N ASP A 132 16.26 14.43 -0.13
CA ASP A 132 16.58 13.70 1.09
C ASP A 132 16.56 12.18 0.87
N ILE A 133 15.74 11.71 -0.08
CA ILE A 133 15.77 10.30 -0.51
C ILE A 133 17.11 10.00 -1.18
N ILE A 134 17.56 10.85 -2.12
CA ILE A 134 18.84 10.67 -2.81
C ILE A 134 19.98 10.60 -1.80
N ASN A 135 19.99 11.51 -0.82
CA ASN A 135 21.03 11.60 0.21
C ASN A 135 21.01 10.40 1.18
N SER A 136 19.86 9.72 1.32
CA SER A 136 19.69 8.58 2.22
C SER A 136 19.98 7.23 1.56
N ILE A 137 19.92 7.15 0.23
CA ILE A 137 20.18 5.91 -0.52
C ILE A 137 21.63 5.45 -0.28
N ASN A 138 21.78 4.16 0.01
CA ASN A 138 23.07 3.51 0.16
C ASN A 138 23.00 2.06 -0.43
N PRO A 139 24.13 1.34 -0.56
CA PRO A 139 24.15 0.00 -1.16
C PRO A 139 23.30 -1.06 -0.45
N GLN A 140 22.81 -0.77 0.76
CA GLN A 140 21.95 -1.66 1.54
C GLN A 140 20.47 -1.30 1.38
N THR A 141 20.12 -0.19 0.71
CA THR A 141 18.73 0.25 0.54
C THR A 141 17.97 -0.74 -0.36
N VAL A 142 16.95 -1.37 0.20
CA VAL A 142 16.15 -2.40 -0.49
C VAL A 142 14.75 -1.92 -0.86
N ILE A 143 14.27 -0.83 -0.23
CA ILE A 143 12.97 -0.25 -0.51
C ILE A 143 12.92 1.20 -0.03
N VAL A 144 12.19 2.02 -0.76
CA VAL A 144 11.68 3.32 -0.34
C VAL A 144 10.17 3.18 -0.17
N SER A 145 9.64 3.59 0.99
CA SER A 145 8.21 3.49 1.33
C SER A 145 7.69 4.86 1.76
N ILE A 146 6.94 5.52 0.90
CA ILE A 146 6.39 6.87 1.14
C ILE A 146 4.89 6.83 0.85
N MET A 147 4.06 7.25 1.82
CA MET A 147 2.61 7.32 1.64
C MET A 147 2.26 8.25 0.48
N PHE A 148 1.17 7.95 -0.24
CA PHE A 148 0.73 8.79 -1.35
C PHE A 148 0.10 10.10 -0.85
N ALA A 149 -0.80 9.98 0.12
CA ALA A 149 -1.47 11.11 0.76
C ALA A 149 -1.66 10.84 2.25
N ASN A 150 -1.36 11.83 3.07
CA ASN A 150 -1.51 11.71 4.52
C ASN A 150 -2.98 11.80 4.91
N ASN A 151 -3.43 10.90 5.76
CA ASN A 151 -4.84 10.78 6.20
C ASN A 151 -5.26 11.88 7.18
N GLU A 152 -4.34 12.55 7.86
CA GLU A 152 -4.65 13.57 8.88
C GLU A 152 -4.58 14.97 8.28
N VAL A 153 -3.50 15.33 7.61
CA VAL A 153 -3.28 16.68 7.08
C VAL A 153 -3.64 16.83 5.60
N GLY A 154 -3.83 15.71 4.87
CA GLY A 154 -4.25 15.72 3.46
C GLY A 154 -3.14 16.01 2.45
N THR A 155 -1.90 16.15 2.88
CA THR A 155 -0.75 16.43 2.02
C THR A 155 -0.52 15.27 1.05
N ILE A 156 -0.44 15.58 -0.25
CA ILE A 156 -0.10 14.62 -1.32
C ILE A 156 1.40 14.69 -1.56
N GLN A 157 2.08 13.56 -1.46
CA GLN A 157 3.52 13.47 -1.63
C GLN A 157 3.94 13.54 -3.12
N PRO A 158 5.16 13.98 -3.45
CA PRO A 158 5.69 14.06 -4.81
C PRO A 158 6.09 12.68 -5.34
N ILE A 159 5.14 11.71 -5.35
CA ILE A 159 5.38 10.29 -5.66
C ILE A 159 5.99 10.10 -7.05
N LYS A 160 5.60 10.93 -8.03
CA LYS A 160 6.17 10.85 -9.38
C LYS A 160 7.68 11.11 -9.37
N GLU A 161 8.13 12.19 -8.74
CA GLU A 161 9.55 12.54 -8.62
C GLU A 161 10.32 11.47 -7.85
N ILE A 162 9.75 11.00 -6.75
CA ILE A 162 10.29 9.90 -5.93
C ILE A 162 10.42 8.62 -6.77
N SER A 163 9.42 8.32 -7.60
CA SER A 163 9.44 7.16 -8.50
C SER A 163 10.59 7.25 -9.52
N GLU A 164 10.84 8.43 -10.09
CA GLU A 164 11.94 8.66 -11.03
C GLU A 164 13.30 8.43 -10.35
N ILE A 165 13.46 8.90 -9.11
CA ILE A 165 14.64 8.64 -8.28
C ILE A 165 14.80 7.13 -8.04
N CYS A 166 13.77 6.47 -7.55
CA CYS A 166 13.82 5.04 -7.25
C CYS A 166 14.16 4.20 -8.50
N LYS A 167 13.58 4.53 -9.66
CA LYS A 167 13.92 3.90 -10.95
C LYS A 167 15.39 4.07 -11.31
N LYS A 168 15.95 5.28 -11.15
CA LYS A 168 17.36 5.56 -11.44
C LYS A 168 18.31 4.72 -10.59
N TYR A 169 17.96 4.51 -9.32
CA TYR A 169 18.77 3.71 -8.39
C TYR A 169 18.37 2.23 -8.35
N GLN A 170 17.39 1.80 -9.14
CA GLN A 170 16.87 0.44 -9.21
C GLN A 170 16.36 -0.09 -7.85
N ILE A 171 15.75 0.78 -7.06
CA ILE A 171 15.18 0.48 -5.76
C ILE A 171 13.65 0.45 -5.92
N PRO A 172 12.95 -0.59 -5.42
CA PRO A 172 11.49 -0.60 -5.38
C PRO A 172 10.93 0.59 -4.60
N LEU A 173 9.90 1.24 -5.16
CA LEU A 173 9.07 2.21 -4.46
C LEU A 173 7.79 1.53 -3.98
N HIS A 174 7.50 1.59 -2.70
CA HIS A 174 6.22 1.28 -2.11
C HIS A 174 5.49 2.57 -1.75
N THR A 175 4.19 2.61 -1.94
CA THR A 175 3.36 3.72 -1.48
C THR A 175 2.09 3.19 -0.78
N ASP A 176 1.83 3.66 0.44
CA ASP A 176 0.51 3.51 1.05
C ASP A 176 -0.44 4.50 0.39
N ALA A 177 -1.34 4.00 -0.43
CA ALA A 177 -2.30 4.80 -1.18
C ALA A 177 -3.74 4.64 -0.68
N VAL A 178 -3.94 4.13 0.55
CA VAL A 178 -5.28 3.90 1.16
C VAL A 178 -6.15 5.15 1.11
N GLN A 179 -5.58 6.33 1.32
CA GLN A 179 -6.32 7.59 1.25
C GLN A 179 -6.36 8.23 -0.14
N ALA A 180 -5.66 7.70 -1.12
CA ALA A 180 -5.51 8.30 -2.45
C ALA A 180 -6.34 7.59 -3.53
N VAL A 181 -6.38 6.24 -3.54
CA VAL A 181 -7.10 5.46 -4.55
C VAL A 181 -8.57 5.86 -4.62
N GLY A 182 -9.05 6.17 -5.83
CA GLY A 182 -10.42 6.62 -6.07
C GLY A 182 -10.68 8.10 -5.77
N LYS A 183 -9.70 8.84 -5.20
CA LYS A 183 -9.81 10.28 -4.90
C LYS A 183 -8.91 11.12 -5.81
N VAL A 184 -7.73 10.59 -6.14
CA VAL A 184 -6.78 11.21 -7.06
C VAL A 184 -6.36 10.19 -8.12
N PRO A 185 -5.95 10.63 -9.33
CA PRO A 185 -5.42 9.72 -10.35
C PRO A 185 -4.15 9.02 -9.86
N ILE A 186 -4.12 7.70 -10.01
CA ILE A 186 -2.94 6.86 -9.69
C ILE A 186 -2.62 6.00 -10.91
N ASN A 187 -1.33 5.84 -11.17
CA ASN A 187 -0.81 4.92 -12.17
C ASN A 187 0.47 4.29 -11.61
N VAL A 188 0.53 2.96 -11.56
CA VAL A 188 1.63 2.16 -11.03
C VAL A 188 2.50 1.58 -12.12
#